data_034118d1dded0e5b683e7114c833c538
#
_entry.id   034118d1dded0e5b683e7114c833c538
#
_cell.length_a   1.000
_cell.length_b   1.000
_cell.length_c   1.000
_cell.angle_alpha   90.00
_cell.angle_beta   90.00
_cell.angle_gamma   90.00
#
_symmetry.space_group_name_H-M   'P 1'
#
loop_
_entity.id
_entity.type
_entity.pdbx_description
1 polymer ?
#
loop_
_entity_poly.entity_id
_entity_poly.type
_entity_poly.pdbx_seq_one_letter_code
_entity_poly.pdbx_strand_id
1 'polypeptide(L)'
;MFTGIISHVGKIESITQIKDWEISISIIDYDSSSIASSFHSLILGASVACSGICLTLKKIENNFFFFDVSHETANKTNFLSWKVGYLINIERSLKVGDEIGGHFVYGHVDTTAIVKSIDEIKGSYKIRFLMNGNFRKFIAQKGSVTIDGVSLTVNKTKQNIFCVNIIPFTWSHTCFRSYKKGSIVNIEIDVLARYLEKLQKISLDN
;
A
#
# COMPACT_ATOMS: atom_id res chain seq x y z
N MET A 1 -12.05 -0.69 -3.97
CA MET A 1 -11.38 -1.99 -4.09
C MET A 1 -10.29 -1.88 -5.13
N PHE A 2 -9.15 -2.54 -4.92
CA PHE A 2 -7.91 -2.44 -5.69
C PHE A 2 -7.38 -3.86 -5.93
N THR A 3 -6.30 -3.99 -6.69
CA THR A 3 -5.66 -5.29 -7.01
C THR A 3 -4.28 -5.44 -6.39
N GLY A 4 -3.70 -4.34 -5.90
CA GLY A 4 -2.32 -4.28 -5.44
C GLY A 4 -1.30 -4.19 -6.58
N ILE A 5 -1.74 -3.78 -7.76
CA ILE A 5 -0.89 -3.48 -8.91
C ILE A 5 -0.76 -1.96 -9.02
N ILE A 6 0.42 -1.46 -8.66
CA ILE A 6 0.67 -0.02 -8.65
C ILE A 6 0.68 0.52 -10.08
N SER A 7 -0.15 1.53 -10.32
CA SER A 7 -0.26 2.17 -11.62
C SER A 7 0.60 3.43 -11.74
N HIS A 8 0.86 4.12 -10.63
CA HIS A 8 1.61 5.38 -10.62
C HIS A 8 2.42 5.51 -9.33
N VAL A 9 3.38 6.43 -9.33
CA VAL A 9 4.01 6.94 -8.10
C VAL A 9 3.59 8.39 -7.91
N GLY A 10 3.13 8.72 -6.73
CA GLY A 10 2.81 10.07 -6.32
C GLY A 10 3.92 10.66 -5.47
N LYS A 11 4.00 11.99 -5.46
CA LYS A 11 4.85 12.77 -4.55
C LYS A 11 3.97 13.62 -3.66
N ILE A 12 4.20 13.60 -2.36
CA ILE A 12 3.54 14.48 -1.40
C ILE A 12 4.00 15.92 -1.64
N GLU A 13 3.07 16.81 -1.96
CA GLU A 13 3.37 18.23 -2.20
C GLU A 13 3.01 19.09 -1.00
N SER A 14 1.97 18.73 -0.25
CA SER A 14 1.63 19.41 1.00
C SER A 14 1.02 18.43 2.01
N ILE A 15 1.21 18.74 3.30
CA ILE A 15 0.52 18.11 4.43
C ILE A 15 0.09 19.24 5.35
N THR A 16 -1.20 19.41 5.56
CA THR A 16 -1.76 20.44 6.43
C THR A 16 -2.68 19.78 7.45
N GLN A 17 -2.59 20.19 8.71
CA GLN A 17 -3.47 19.71 9.78
C GLN A 17 -4.27 20.89 10.34
N ILE A 18 -5.60 20.79 10.31
CA ILE A 18 -6.52 21.76 10.95
C ILE A 18 -7.34 21.04 12.02
N LYS A 19 -8.18 20.10 11.62
CA LYS A 19 -8.85 19.10 12.49
C LYS A 19 -8.32 17.71 12.14
N ASP A 20 -8.66 17.21 10.96
CA ASP A 20 -7.99 16.10 10.30
C ASP A 20 -6.82 16.63 9.45
N TRP A 21 -6.11 15.76 8.76
CA TRP A 21 -5.08 16.16 7.81
C TRP A 21 -5.66 16.29 6.41
N GLU A 22 -5.16 17.25 5.66
CA GLU A 22 -5.32 17.33 4.21
C GLU A 22 -3.96 17.15 3.58
N ILE A 23 -3.87 16.31 2.56
CA ILE A 23 -2.65 16.17 1.75
C ILE A 23 -2.95 16.55 0.31
N SER A 24 -1.93 17.07 -0.37
CA SER A 24 -1.93 17.15 -1.82
C SER A 24 -0.80 16.32 -2.39
N ILE A 25 -1.07 15.67 -3.52
CA ILE A 25 -0.09 14.86 -4.24
C ILE A 25 -0.02 15.29 -5.70
N SER A 26 1.17 15.20 -6.30
CA SER A 26 1.38 15.19 -7.75
C SER A 26 1.70 13.77 -8.22
N ILE A 27 1.38 13.45 -9.47
CA ILE A 27 1.75 12.18 -10.08
C ILE A 27 3.09 12.34 -10.77
N ILE A 28 4.01 11.39 -10.49
CA ILE A 28 5.30 11.32 -11.16
C ILE A 28 5.16 10.29 -12.28
N ASP A 29 5.26 10.76 -13.53
CA ASP A 29 5.28 9.88 -14.69
C ASP A 29 6.67 9.28 -14.88
N TYR A 30 6.73 7.96 -14.88
CA TYR A 30 7.95 7.24 -15.29
C TYR A 30 8.00 6.99 -16.79
N ASP A 31 6.86 7.10 -17.46
CA ASP A 31 6.77 6.92 -18.91
C ASP A 31 5.75 7.89 -19.49
N SER A 32 6.22 8.79 -20.35
CA SER A 32 5.46 9.95 -20.85
C SER A 32 4.33 9.62 -21.83
N SER A 33 3.97 8.35 -22.01
CA SER A 33 3.20 7.97 -23.21
C SER A 33 1.73 7.58 -23.02
N SER A 34 1.10 7.58 -21.86
CA SER A 34 -0.38 7.39 -21.79
C SER A 34 -0.98 7.32 -20.37
N ILE A 35 -0.17 7.11 -19.36
CA ILE A 35 -0.62 6.76 -18.02
C ILE A 35 -1.05 8.00 -17.22
N ALA A 36 -0.39 9.15 -17.39
CA ALA A 36 -0.78 10.43 -16.78
C ALA A 36 -2.20 10.85 -17.15
N SER A 37 -2.59 10.66 -18.41
CA SER A 37 -3.94 10.98 -18.87
C SER A 37 -5.03 10.20 -18.14
N SER A 38 -4.73 8.97 -17.72
CA SER A 38 -5.69 8.14 -17.01
C SER A 38 -5.99 8.64 -15.61
N PHE A 39 -4.99 9.17 -14.88
CA PHE A 39 -5.19 9.69 -13.53
C PHE A 39 -6.00 11.00 -13.54
N HIS A 40 -5.82 11.85 -14.55
CA HIS A 40 -6.62 13.06 -14.74
C HIS A 40 -8.10 12.79 -15.09
N SER A 41 -8.46 11.56 -15.48
CA SER A 41 -9.85 11.16 -15.69
C SER A 41 -10.59 10.74 -14.41
N LEU A 42 -9.96 10.86 -13.22
CA LEU A 42 -10.65 10.63 -11.95
C LEU A 42 -11.72 11.68 -11.69
N ILE A 43 -12.83 11.22 -11.12
CA ILE A 43 -13.91 12.10 -10.66
C ILE A 43 -13.80 12.34 -9.17
N LEU A 44 -14.29 13.48 -8.69
CA LEU A 44 -14.37 13.77 -7.25
C LEU A 44 -15.20 12.69 -6.55
N GLY A 45 -14.77 12.27 -5.38
CA GLY A 45 -15.35 11.15 -4.65
C GLY A 45 -14.78 9.78 -5.02
N ALA A 46 -13.90 9.68 -6.03
CA ALA A 46 -13.24 8.42 -6.36
C ALA A 46 -12.31 7.96 -5.24
N SER A 47 -12.29 6.65 -5.01
CA SER A 47 -11.29 6.03 -4.11
C SER A 47 -9.97 5.83 -4.82
N VAL A 48 -8.89 6.19 -4.15
CA VAL A 48 -7.49 6.01 -4.59
C VAL A 48 -6.71 5.37 -3.46
N ALA A 49 -5.95 4.33 -3.74
CA ALA A 49 -5.01 3.75 -2.78
C ALA A 49 -3.70 4.55 -2.81
N CYS A 50 -3.37 5.18 -1.69
CA CYS A 50 -2.15 5.95 -1.48
C CYS A 50 -1.23 5.17 -0.53
N SER A 51 -0.18 4.53 -1.04
CA SER A 51 0.62 3.54 -0.29
C SER A 51 -0.24 2.56 0.50
N GLY A 52 -1.28 2.01 -0.15
CA GLY A 52 -2.22 1.05 0.43
C GLY A 52 -3.28 1.65 1.36
N ILE A 53 -3.34 2.96 1.51
CA ILE A 53 -4.39 3.66 2.27
C ILE A 53 -5.48 4.07 1.28
N CYS A 54 -6.71 3.58 1.45
CA CYS A 54 -7.86 4.03 0.66
C CYS A 54 -8.26 5.44 1.08
N LEU A 55 -8.05 6.41 0.20
CA LEU A 55 -8.43 7.80 0.40
C LEU A 55 -9.44 8.25 -0.67
N THR A 56 -10.28 9.19 -0.33
CA THR A 56 -11.28 9.76 -1.24
C THR A 56 -10.76 11.04 -1.86
N LEU A 57 -10.76 11.10 -3.19
CA LEU A 57 -10.37 12.29 -3.93
C LEU A 57 -11.36 13.42 -3.67
N LYS A 58 -10.91 14.48 -3.01
CA LYS A 58 -11.72 15.62 -2.58
C LYS A 58 -11.71 16.76 -3.60
N LYS A 59 -10.55 17.04 -4.18
CA LYS A 59 -10.32 18.20 -5.06
C LYS A 59 -9.20 17.89 -6.05
N ILE A 60 -9.29 18.48 -7.24
CA ILE A 60 -8.19 18.54 -8.21
C ILE A 60 -7.96 20.02 -8.54
N GLU A 61 -6.73 20.47 -8.40
CA GLU A 61 -6.34 21.86 -8.70
C GLU A 61 -4.89 21.90 -9.17
N ASN A 62 -4.63 22.53 -10.32
CA ASN A 62 -3.28 22.69 -10.90
C ASN A 62 -2.48 21.39 -10.98
N ASN A 63 -3.13 20.28 -11.37
CA ASN A 63 -2.56 18.92 -11.39
C ASN A 63 -2.17 18.35 -10.01
N PHE A 64 -2.62 18.96 -8.92
CA PHE A 64 -2.53 18.40 -7.59
C PHE A 64 -3.86 17.75 -7.20
N PHE A 65 -3.76 16.59 -6.56
CA PHE A 65 -4.88 15.78 -6.10
C PHE A 65 -4.94 15.85 -4.58
N PHE A 66 -6.08 16.27 -4.03
CA PHE A 66 -6.26 16.54 -2.60
C PHE A 66 -7.09 15.45 -1.95
N PHE A 67 -6.66 15.03 -0.77
CA PHE A 67 -7.30 14.00 0.04
C PHE A 67 -7.35 14.40 1.50
N ASP A 68 -8.44 14.00 2.19
CA ASP A 68 -8.50 14.11 3.65
C ASP A 68 -8.00 12.79 4.27
N VAL A 69 -7.26 12.90 5.37
CA VAL A 69 -6.77 11.76 6.17
C VAL A 69 -7.27 11.90 7.60
N SER A 70 -8.10 10.96 8.04
CA SER A 70 -8.67 10.98 9.38
C SER A 70 -7.64 10.65 10.46
N HIS A 71 -7.90 11.03 11.71
CA HIS A 71 -7.08 10.65 12.86
C HIS A 71 -6.93 9.13 13.00
N GLU A 72 -7.99 8.36 12.76
CA GLU A 72 -7.92 6.90 12.80
C GLU A 72 -6.96 6.36 11.74
N THR A 73 -7.07 6.85 10.50
CA THR A 73 -6.17 6.48 9.41
C THR A 73 -4.72 6.84 9.73
N ALA A 74 -4.48 8.05 10.23
CA ALA A 74 -3.15 8.51 10.58
C ALA A 74 -2.49 7.65 11.67
N ASN A 75 -3.26 7.22 12.68
CA ASN A 75 -2.77 6.42 13.79
C ASN A 75 -2.54 4.94 13.43
N LYS A 76 -3.25 4.41 12.44
CA LYS A 76 -3.16 3.00 12.03
C LYS A 76 -2.13 2.73 10.95
N THR A 77 -1.64 3.77 10.29
CA THR A 77 -0.78 3.68 9.11
C THR A 77 0.58 4.33 9.32
N ASN A 78 1.44 4.25 8.32
CA ASN A 78 2.71 4.96 8.31
C ASN A 78 2.57 6.46 7.96
N PHE A 79 1.35 6.97 7.79
CA PHE A 79 1.06 8.34 7.36
C PHE A 79 1.81 9.42 8.16
N LEU A 80 1.88 9.28 9.48
CA LEU A 80 2.60 10.25 10.34
C LEU A 80 4.11 10.34 10.05
N SER A 81 4.66 9.40 9.31
CA SER A 81 6.05 9.45 8.83
C SER A 81 6.23 10.17 7.48
N TRP A 82 5.12 10.48 6.79
CA TRP A 82 5.18 11.16 5.50
C TRP A 82 5.63 12.61 5.66
N LYS A 83 6.28 13.13 4.64
CA LYS A 83 6.78 14.51 4.57
C LYS A 83 6.59 15.03 3.16
N VAL A 84 6.60 16.33 2.98
CA VAL A 84 6.68 16.96 1.65
C VAL A 84 7.89 16.39 0.89
N GLY A 85 7.67 16.00 -0.34
CA GLY A 85 8.65 15.31 -1.19
C GLY A 85 8.66 13.78 -1.04
N TYR A 86 7.92 13.19 -0.08
CA TYR A 86 7.85 11.73 0.10
C TYR A 86 7.13 11.09 -1.09
N LEU A 87 7.65 9.95 -1.55
CA LEU A 87 7.06 9.19 -2.64
C LEU A 87 6.09 8.14 -2.10
N ILE A 88 4.94 8.02 -2.73
CA ILE A 88 3.89 7.05 -2.38
C ILE A 88 3.45 6.26 -3.60
N ASN A 89 3.12 4.99 -3.39
CA ASN A 89 2.50 4.15 -4.40
C ASN A 89 1.05 4.57 -4.62
N ILE A 90 0.61 4.62 -5.86
CA ILE A 90 -0.74 5.02 -6.23
C ILE A 90 -1.38 3.94 -7.07
N GLU A 91 -2.60 3.54 -6.69
CA GLU A 91 -3.46 2.70 -7.49
C GLU A 91 -4.87 3.29 -7.53
N ARG A 92 -5.49 3.27 -8.71
CA ARG A 92 -6.90 3.67 -8.89
C ARG A 92 -7.81 2.51 -8.50
N SER A 93 -9.03 2.84 -8.10
CA SER A 93 -10.04 1.80 -7.87
C SER A 93 -10.32 1.00 -9.15
N LEU A 94 -10.50 -0.31 -8.95
CA LEU A 94 -10.83 -1.29 -9.99
C LEU A 94 -12.17 -0.93 -10.64
N LYS A 95 -12.24 -1.05 -11.96
CA LYS A 95 -13.47 -0.95 -12.75
C LYS A 95 -14.01 -2.35 -13.07
N VAL A 96 -15.29 -2.41 -13.38
CA VAL A 96 -15.88 -3.67 -13.91
C VAL A 96 -15.22 -4.03 -15.24
N GLY A 97 -14.69 -5.25 -15.31
CA GLY A 97 -13.97 -5.73 -16.49
C GLY A 97 -12.44 -5.62 -16.43
N ASP A 98 -11.89 -4.94 -15.42
CA ASP A 98 -10.43 -4.90 -15.22
C ASP A 98 -9.90 -6.26 -14.73
N GLU A 99 -8.64 -6.55 -15.05
CA GLU A 99 -7.94 -7.76 -14.59
C GLU A 99 -7.53 -7.65 -13.12
N ILE A 100 -7.65 -8.74 -12.38
CA ILE A 100 -7.14 -8.87 -11.02
C ILE A 100 -5.73 -9.47 -11.07
N GLY A 101 -4.73 -8.65 -11.37
CA GLY A 101 -3.34 -9.10 -11.49
C GLY A 101 -2.66 -9.47 -10.17
N GLY A 102 -3.20 -9.02 -9.02
CA GLY A 102 -2.71 -9.33 -7.68
C GLY A 102 -3.69 -10.17 -6.87
N HIS A 103 -4.28 -9.56 -5.83
CA HIS A 103 -5.36 -10.14 -5.02
C HIS A 103 -6.36 -9.03 -4.66
N PHE A 104 -7.44 -9.36 -3.96
CA PHE A 104 -8.40 -8.35 -3.51
C PHE A 104 -7.78 -7.47 -2.41
N VAL A 105 -7.51 -6.21 -2.74
CA VAL A 105 -6.97 -5.18 -1.85
C VAL A 105 -8.04 -4.13 -1.60
N TYR A 106 -8.24 -3.76 -0.35
CA TYR A 106 -9.30 -2.82 0.03
C TYR A 106 -8.76 -1.44 0.37
N GLY A 107 -7.45 -1.33 0.61
CA GLY A 107 -6.84 -0.11 1.12
C GLY A 107 -7.13 0.09 2.61
N HIS A 108 -7.46 -0.99 3.32
CA HIS A 108 -7.78 -1.01 4.74
C HIS A 108 -6.58 -1.55 5.52
N VAL A 109 -5.60 -0.69 5.76
CA VAL A 109 -4.36 -1.02 6.45
C VAL A 109 -4.65 -1.57 7.84
N ASP A 110 -4.11 -2.77 8.12
CA ASP A 110 -4.27 -3.44 9.42
C ASP A 110 -3.21 -3.02 10.43
N THR A 111 -1.99 -2.84 9.96
CA THR A 111 -0.82 -2.53 10.79
C THR A 111 0.31 -1.99 9.94
N THR A 112 1.41 -1.67 10.58
CA THR A 112 2.67 -1.34 9.92
C THR A 112 3.74 -2.39 10.15
N ALA A 113 4.74 -2.44 9.29
CA ALA A 113 5.94 -3.25 9.46
C ALA A 113 7.19 -2.42 9.24
N ILE A 114 8.32 -2.89 9.78
CA ILE A 114 9.62 -2.25 9.63
C ILE A 114 10.50 -3.07 8.70
N VAL A 115 11.09 -2.45 7.70
CA VAL A 115 12.10 -3.07 6.83
C VAL A 115 13.32 -3.42 7.66
N LYS A 116 13.62 -4.72 7.79
CA LYS A 116 14.78 -5.24 8.55
C LYS A 116 16.02 -5.37 7.70
N SER A 117 15.87 -5.83 6.46
CA SER A 117 16.95 -5.91 5.48
C SER A 117 16.40 -5.90 4.05
N ILE A 118 17.22 -5.45 3.14
CA ILE A 118 17.04 -5.53 1.69
C ILE A 118 18.31 -6.15 1.15
N ASP A 119 18.18 -7.31 0.52
CA ASP A 119 19.29 -8.06 -0.04
C ASP A 119 19.05 -8.24 -1.54
N GLU A 120 19.93 -7.74 -2.39
CA GLU A 120 19.88 -8.01 -3.82
C GLU A 120 20.37 -9.44 -4.10
N ILE A 121 19.57 -10.22 -4.83
CA ILE A 121 19.84 -11.60 -5.16
C ILE A 121 19.55 -11.82 -6.65
N LYS A 122 20.60 -11.94 -7.46
CA LYS A 122 20.50 -12.22 -8.91
C LYS A 122 19.51 -11.29 -9.63
N GLY A 123 19.59 -9.98 -9.34
CA GLY A 123 18.75 -8.95 -9.97
C GLY A 123 17.35 -8.79 -9.37
N SER A 124 16.99 -9.59 -8.37
CA SER A 124 15.77 -9.40 -7.56
C SER A 124 16.13 -8.95 -6.14
N TYR A 125 15.15 -8.41 -5.40
CA TYR A 125 15.39 -7.87 -4.06
C TYR A 125 14.59 -8.65 -3.03
N LYS A 126 15.31 -9.36 -2.15
CA LYS A 126 14.69 -10.02 -1.01
C LYS A 126 14.57 -9.03 0.15
N ILE A 127 13.34 -8.74 0.56
CA ILE A 127 13.09 -7.83 1.68
C ILE A 127 12.51 -8.60 2.85
N ARG A 128 13.06 -8.35 4.05
CA ARG A 128 12.54 -8.87 5.31
C ARG A 128 11.85 -7.77 6.08
N PHE A 129 10.66 -8.08 6.58
CA PHE A 129 9.83 -7.16 7.36
C PHE A 129 9.61 -7.71 8.77
N LEU A 130 9.75 -6.84 9.78
CA LEU A 130 9.35 -7.09 11.15
C LEU A 130 7.97 -6.49 11.36
N MET A 131 7.01 -7.30 11.73
CA MET A 131 5.61 -6.93 11.95
C MET A 131 5.19 -7.20 13.40
N ASN A 132 4.12 -6.54 13.86
CA ASN A 132 3.50 -6.84 15.16
C ASN A 132 3.04 -8.31 15.21
N GLY A 133 3.38 -9.01 16.30
CA GLY A 133 3.13 -10.43 16.47
C GLY A 133 1.66 -10.86 16.40
N ASN A 134 0.73 -9.96 16.74
CA ASN A 134 -0.71 -10.21 16.66
C ASN A 134 -1.21 -10.49 15.23
N PHE A 135 -0.52 -9.99 14.21
CA PHE A 135 -0.88 -10.19 12.81
C PHE A 135 -0.19 -11.38 12.16
N ARG A 136 0.75 -12.05 12.87
CA ARG A 136 1.52 -13.18 12.35
C ARG A 136 0.63 -14.32 11.81
N LYS A 137 -0.48 -14.60 12.45
CA LYS A 137 -1.41 -15.68 12.09
C LYS A 137 -2.06 -15.49 10.72
N PHE A 138 -2.08 -14.26 10.20
CA PHE A 138 -2.65 -13.93 8.91
C PHE A 138 -1.63 -13.99 7.76
N ILE A 139 -0.33 -14.14 8.07
CA ILE A 139 0.73 -14.16 7.07
C ILE A 139 1.19 -15.60 6.84
N ALA A 140 0.66 -16.22 5.80
CA ALA A 140 0.98 -17.58 5.42
C ALA A 140 2.09 -17.62 4.35
N GLN A 141 2.98 -18.61 4.42
CA GLN A 141 3.94 -18.86 3.36
C GLN A 141 3.17 -19.19 2.06
N LYS A 142 3.58 -18.57 0.94
CA LYS A 142 2.90 -18.62 -0.36
C LYS A 142 1.53 -17.94 -0.42
N GLY A 143 1.05 -17.36 0.67
CA GLY A 143 -0.11 -16.47 0.66
C GLY A 143 0.22 -15.06 0.17
N SER A 144 -0.82 -14.26 -0.04
CA SER A 144 -0.71 -12.87 -0.44
C SER A 144 -0.61 -11.95 0.78
N VAL A 145 0.06 -10.83 0.61
CA VAL A 145 0.11 -9.70 1.54
C VAL A 145 0.23 -8.41 0.75
N THR A 146 -0.40 -7.35 1.21
CA THR A 146 -0.24 -6.03 0.62
C THR A 146 0.76 -5.22 1.44
N ILE A 147 1.78 -4.68 0.78
CA ILE A 147 2.82 -3.84 1.40
C ILE A 147 2.85 -2.48 0.69
N ASP A 148 2.50 -1.40 1.40
CA ASP A 148 2.30 -0.07 0.83
C ASP A 148 1.51 -0.10 -0.50
N GLY A 149 0.41 -0.88 -0.51
CA GLY A 149 -0.47 -1.05 -1.66
C GLY A 149 -0.03 -2.09 -2.68
N VAL A 150 1.18 -2.64 -2.60
CA VAL A 150 1.69 -3.63 -3.57
C VAL A 150 1.31 -5.04 -3.14
N SER A 151 0.63 -5.78 -4.01
CA SER A 151 0.33 -7.21 -3.82
C SER A 151 1.59 -8.05 -4.01
N LEU A 152 1.94 -8.83 -2.99
CA LEU A 152 3.17 -9.62 -2.97
C LEU A 152 2.94 -11.01 -2.38
N THR A 153 3.69 -11.98 -2.89
CA THR A 153 3.71 -13.34 -2.35
C THR A 153 4.70 -13.46 -1.20
N VAL A 154 4.25 -14.01 -0.10
CA VAL A 154 5.09 -14.30 1.06
C VAL A 154 5.98 -15.52 0.78
N ASN A 155 7.30 -15.34 0.79
CA ASN A 155 8.25 -16.43 0.54
C ASN A 155 8.47 -17.31 1.78
N LYS A 156 8.71 -16.68 2.94
CA LYS A 156 8.96 -17.37 4.21
C LYS A 156 8.45 -16.52 5.38
N THR A 157 8.06 -17.20 6.45
CA THR A 157 7.72 -16.58 7.73
C THR A 157 8.52 -17.25 8.86
N LYS A 158 9.01 -16.46 9.80
CA LYS A 158 9.65 -16.98 11.04
C LYS A 158 9.41 -15.99 12.16
N GLN A 159 8.72 -16.41 13.23
CA GLN A 159 8.31 -15.53 14.32
C GLN A 159 7.55 -14.29 13.76
N ASN A 160 7.95 -13.08 14.11
CA ASN A 160 7.33 -11.84 13.66
C ASN A 160 7.96 -11.28 12.37
N ILE A 161 8.79 -12.08 11.68
CA ILE A 161 9.45 -11.69 10.45
C ILE A 161 8.88 -12.49 9.30
N PHE A 162 8.53 -11.80 8.23
CA PHE A 162 8.24 -12.42 6.94
C PHE A 162 9.14 -11.82 5.85
N CYS A 163 9.25 -12.50 4.74
CA CYS A 163 9.99 -11.98 3.60
C CYS A 163 9.24 -12.18 2.28
N VAL A 164 9.48 -11.25 1.39
CA VAL A 164 9.01 -11.26 0.00
C VAL A 164 10.22 -11.13 -0.94
N ASN A 165 10.01 -11.42 -2.21
CA ASN A 165 11.00 -11.16 -3.25
C ASN A 165 10.39 -10.19 -4.27
N ILE A 166 11.05 -9.06 -4.48
CA ILE A 166 10.63 -8.01 -5.40
C ILE A 166 11.38 -8.22 -6.71
N ILE A 167 10.65 -8.39 -7.81
CA ILE A 167 11.24 -8.49 -9.16
C ILE A 167 11.68 -7.11 -9.65
N PRO A 168 12.59 -7.02 -10.62
CA PRO A 168 13.13 -5.74 -11.10
C PRO A 168 12.05 -4.75 -11.57
N PHE A 169 11.02 -5.24 -12.23
CA PHE A 169 9.90 -4.41 -12.68
C PHE A 169 9.19 -3.73 -11.50
N THR A 170 8.78 -4.49 -10.49
CA THR A 170 8.12 -3.95 -9.29
C THR A 170 9.04 -3.00 -8.52
N TRP A 171 10.33 -3.33 -8.43
CA TRP A 171 11.32 -2.47 -7.79
C TRP A 171 11.41 -1.09 -8.43
N SER A 172 11.47 -1.04 -9.77
CA SER A 172 11.62 0.21 -10.52
C SER A 172 10.33 1.05 -10.61
N HIS A 173 9.15 0.38 -10.59
CA HIS A 173 7.85 1.04 -10.78
C HIS A 173 7.09 1.32 -9.50
N THR A 174 7.70 1.09 -8.34
CA THR A 174 7.10 1.38 -7.03
C THR A 174 8.06 2.11 -6.12
N CYS A 175 7.58 2.51 -4.94
CA CYS A 175 8.42 3.16 -3.92
C CYS A 175 9.44 2.21 -3.27
N PHE A 176 9.45 0.90 -3.56
CA PHE A 176 10.40 -0.05 -2.96
C PHE A 176 11.85 0.36 -3.13
N ARG A 177 12.21 0.96 -4.27
CA ARG A 177 13.58 1.46 -4.53
C ARG A 177 14.06 2.55 -3.56
N SER A 178 13.11 3.26 -2.91
CA SER A 178 13.43 4.32 -1.94
C SER A 178 13.57 3.79 -0.51
N TYR A 179 13.20 2.53 -0.25
CA TYR A 179 13.22 1.98 1.09
C TYR A 179 14.62 1.60 1.53
N LYS A 180 14.81 1.70 2.84
CA LYS A 180 16.05 1.30 3.51
C LYS A 180 15.72 0.57 4.81
N LYS A 181 16.70 -0.05 5.42
CA LYS A 181 16.55 -0.61 6.77
C LYS A 181 16.00 0.46 7.71
N GLY A 182 14.92 0.13 8.42
CA GLY A 182 14.20 1.04 9.31
C GLY A 182 13.01 1.75 8.66
N SER A 183 12.81 1.69 7.33
CA SER A 183 11.60 2.21 6.69
C SER A 183 10.36 1.54 7.27
N ILE A 184 9.31 2.34 7.50
CA ILE A 184 8.00 1.86 7.99
C ILE A 184 7.07 1.76 6.79
N VAL A 185 6.42 0.62 6.63
CA VAL A 185 5.50 0.32 5.53
C VAL A 185 4.12 -0.08 6.07
N ASN A 186 3.06 0.23 5.32
CA ASN A 186 1.70 -0.22 5.60
C ASN A 186 1.54 -1.69 5.23
N ILE A 187 0.81 -2.43 6.05
CA ILE A 187 0.46 -3.83 5.80
C ILE A 187 -1.05 -3.96 5.81
N GLU A 188 -1.59 -4.53 4.74
CA GLU A 188 -2.95 -5.04 4.68
C GLU A 188 -2.87 -6.56 4.51
N ILE A 189 -3.54 -7.32 5.41
CA ILE A 189 -3.65 -8.76 5.30
C ILE A 189 -4.63 -9.15 4.20
N ASP A 190 -4.48 -10.34 3.64
CA ASP A 190 -5.49 -10.88 2.73
C ASP A 190 -6.84 -10.97 3.45
N VAL A 191 -7.87 -10.36 2.89
CA VAL A 191 -9.21 -10.31 3.49
C VAL A 191 -9.78 -11.69 3.78
N LEU A 192 -9.45 -12.71 2.99
CA LEU A 192 -9.87 -14.09 3.23
C LEU A 192 -9.36 -14.62 4.58
N ALA A 193 -8.11 -14.30 4.94
CA ALA A 193 -7.55 -14.70 6.22
C ALA A 193 -8.31 -14.07 7.41
N ARG A 194 -8.79 -12.82 7.25
CA ARG A 194 -9.59 -12.11 8.28
C ARG A 194 -10.93 -12.81 8.55
N TYR A 195 -11.65 -13.18 7.49
CA TYR A 195 -12.94 -13.86 7.63
C TYR A 195 -12.78 -15.29 8.16
N LEU A 196 -11.76 -16.03 7.72
CA LEU A 196 -11.46 -17.37 8.24
C LEU A 196 -11.19 -17.35 9.75
N GLU A 197 -10.40 -16.38 10.23
CA GLU A 197 -10.15 -16.23 11.68
C GLU A 197 -11.45 -15.92 12.45
N LYS A 198 -12.30 -15.05 11.93
CA LYS A 198 -13.57 -14.73 12.58
C LYS A 198 -14.48 -15.95 12.70
N LEU A 199 -14.60 -16.74 11.62
CA LEU A 199 -15.41 -17.95 11.61
C LEU A 199 -14.85 -19.03 12.56
N GLN A 200 -13.53 -19.21 12.61
CA GLN A 200 -12.88 -20.14 13.49
C GLN A 200 -13.12 -19.81 14.97
N LYS A 201 -13.08 -18.55 15.35
CA LYS A 201 -13.38 -18.12 16.73
C LYS A 201 -14.81 -18.45 17.13
N ILE A 202 -15.79 -18.17 16.26
CA ILE A 202 -17.20 -18.48 16.54
C ILE A 202 -17.38 -20.00 16.73
N SER A 203 -16.66 -20.85 15.98
CA SER A 203 -16.74 -22.31 16.12
C SER A 203 -16.11 -22.84 17.40
N LEU A 204 -15.22 -22.08 18.05
CA LEU A 204 -14.58 -22.48 19.32
C LEU A 204 -15.36 -21.99 20.55
N ASP A 205 -16.24 -20.98 20.36
CA ASP A 205 -17.06 -20.40 21.42
C ASP A 205 -18.42 -21.15 21.58
N ASN A 206 -18.73 -22.10 20.67
CA ASN A 206 -19.89 -23.02 20.71
C ASN A 206 -19.47 -24.44 21.07
#